data_b53567fe1ace60f3688229e03a9eade8
#
_entry.id   b53567fe1ace60f3688229e03a9eade8
#
_cell.length_a   1.000
_cell.length_b   1.000
_cell.length_c   1.000
_cell.angle_alpha   90.00
_cell.angle_beta   90.00
_cell.angle_gamma   90.00
#
_symmetry.space_group_name_H-M   'P 1'
#
loop_
_entity.id
_entity.type
_entity.pdbx_description
1 polymer ?
#
loop_
_entity_poly.entity_id
_entity_poly.type
_entity_poly.pdbx_seq_one_letter_code
_entity_poly.pdbx_strand_id
1 'polypeptide(L)'
;MIRLFSFFVNLFFPARCMFCREYLPYDADKPFCDGCRAAFTGVVPRKTPIPAGVCFYALNYEADVRRALIAYKFHNKPQYARALGELLVPLIAPLGHVDCITWAPVSALRLSRRGYDQSRLLAEAAGHALNIPVRSLLHKHRHTRKQSRTPHEKRGENVRGAYSLAFGSAPAGCKIVLVDDIVTTGSTISECARILSEAGAREVVCVALAH
;
A
#
# COMPACT_ATOMS: atom_id res chain seq x y z
N MET A 1 -31.18 -2.09 18.13
CA MET A 1 -31.53 -1.20 16.99
C MET A 1 -30.49 -1.23 15.86
N ILE A 2 -29.18 -1.08 16.11
CA ILE A 2 -28.12 -1.03 15.08
C ILE A 2 -28.05 -2.31 14.22
N ARG A 3 -28.17 -3.50 14.81
CA ARG A 3 -28.13 -4.79 14.08
C ARG A 3 -29.32 -5.00 13.12
N LEU A 4 -30.52 -4.53 13.50
CA LEU A 4 -31.72 -4.67 12.66
C LEU A 4 -31.62 -3.74 11.43
N PHE A 5 -31.13 -2.51 11.62
CA PHE A 5 -30.90 -1.57 10.53
C PHE A 5 -29.84 -2.08 9.55
N SER A 6 -28.74 -2.63 10.05
CA SER A 6 -27.70 -3.28 9.21
C SER A 6 -28.26 -4.47 8.42
N PHE A 7 -29.16 -5.25 9.00
CA PHE A 7 -29.80 -6.36 8.30
C PHE A 7 -30.66 -5.87 7.12
N PHE A 8 -31.50 -4.84 7.31
CA PHE A 8 -32.29 -4.27 6.23
C PHE A 8 -31.45 -3.61 5.14
N VAL A 9 -30.39 -2.90 5.51
CA VAL A 9 -29.46 -2.31 4.53
C VAL A 9 -28.77 -3.40 3.70
N ASN A 10 -28.32 -4.50 4.32
CA ASN A 10 -27.73 -5.63 3.60
C ASN A 10 -28.71 -6.40 2.72
N LEU A 11 -29.99 -6.40 3.04
CA LEU A 11 -31.02 -7.04 2.21
C LEU A 11 -31.17 -6.35 0.84
N PHE A 12 -31.06 -5.00 0.82
CA PHE A 12 -31.14 -4.22 -0.42
C PHE A 12 -29.79 -3.92 -1.06
N PHE A 13 -28.71 -3.86 -0.26
CA PHE A 13 -27.35 -3.57 -0.69
C PHE A 13 -26.36 -4.58 -0.07
N PRO A 14 -26.43 -5.85 -0.47
CA PRO A 14 -25.57 -6.87 0.11
C PRO A 14 -24.10 -6.57 -0.15
N ALA A 15 -23.28 -6.74 0.92
CA ALA A 15 -21.86 -6.59 0.84
C ALA A 15 -21.28 -7.62 -0.14
N ARG A 16 -20.29 -7.21 -0.92
CA ARG A 16 -19.62 -8.09 -1.89
C ARG A 16 -18.13 -8.16 -1.63
N CYS A 17 -17.57 -9.34 -1.85
CA CYS A 17 -16.13 -9.55 -1.81
C CYS A 17 -15.41 -8.55 -2.71
N MET A 18 -14.40 -7.87 -2.16
CA MET A 18 -13.64 -6.87 -2.90
C MET A 18 -12.87 -7.45 -4.09
N PHE A 19 -12.54 -8.74 -4.06
CA PHE A 19 -11.83 -9.46 -5.10
C PHE A 19 -12.78 -10.13 -6.11
N CYS A 20 -13.46 -11.23 -5.73
CA CYS A 20 -14.29 -12.03 -6.64
C CYS A 20 -15.72 -11.50 -6.84
N ARG A 21 -16.18 -10.55 -6.02
CA ARG A 21 -17.54 -9.96 -6.04
C ARG A 21 -18.65 -10.88 -5.56
N GLU A 22 -18.32 -12.06 -5.04
CA GLU A 22 -19.28 -12.94 -4.37
C GLU A 22 -19.94 -12.21 -3.18
N TYR A 23 -21.18 -12.56 -2.89
CA TYR A 23 -21.89 -11.98 -1.75
C TYR A 23 -21.24 -12.40 -0.44
N LEU A 24 -21.08 -11.45 0.46
CA LEU A 24 -20.58 -11.71 1.80
C LEU A 24 -21.74 -11.90 2.78
N PRO A 25 -21.54 -12.71 3.85
CA PRO A 25 -22.45 -12.75 4.97
C PRO A 25 -22.70 -11.34 5.53
N TYR A 26 -23.91 -11.12 6.08
CA TYR A 26 -24.30 -9.80 6.62
C TYR A 26 -23.44 -9.34 7.80
N ASP A 27 -22.81 -10.29 8.48
CA ASP A 27 -21.92 -10.13 9.65
C ASP A 27 -20.43 -10.29 9.30
N ALA A 28 -20.09 -10.29 8.01
CA ALA A 28 -18.70 -10.38 7.58
C ALA A 28 -17.86 -9.24 8.19
N ASP A 29 -16.83 -9.62 8.93
CA ASP A 29 -15.88 -8.71 9.58
C ASP A 29 -14.85 -8.12 8.59
N LYS A 30 -14.67 -8.79 7.43
CA LYS A 30 -13.71 -8.42 6.39
C LYS A 30 -14.39 -8.24 5.03
N PRO A 31 -13.83 -7.39 4.16
CA PRO A 31 -14.42 -7.10 2.84
C PRO A 31 -14.06 -8.15 1.79
N PHE A 32 -13.76 -9.40 2.16
CA PHE A 32 -13.47 -10.51 1.26
C PHE A 32 -13.98 -11.84 1.81
N CYS A 33 -14.37 -12.75 0.91
CA CYS A 33 -14.89 -14.09 1.24
C CYS A 33 -13.77 -15.05 1.68
N ASP A 34 -14.14 -16.16 2.31
CA ASP A 34 -13.17 -17.15 2.81
C ASP A 34 -12.33 -17.77 1.69
N GLY A 35 -12.90 -17.98 0.49
CA GLY A 35 -12.15 -18.48 -0.66
C GLY A 35 -11.03 -17.51 -1.08
N CYS A 36 -11.32 -16.22 -1.19
CA CYS A 36 -10.29 -15.22 -1.46
C CYS A 36 -9.33 -15.07 -0.29
N ARG A 37 -9.81 -15.16 0.95
CA ARG A 37 -8.95 -15.16 2.14
C ARG A 37 -7.94 -16.31 2.07
N ALA A 38 -8.37 -17.53 1.85
CA ALA A 38 -7.49 -18.70 1.75
C ALA A 38 -6.46 -18.54 0.62
N ALA A 39 -6.88 -18.00 -0.55
CA ALA A 39 -5.99 -17.75 -1.67
C ALA A 39 -4.90 -16.71 -1.39
N PHE A 40 -5.17 -15.73 -0.50
CA PHE A 40 -4.26 -14.61 -0.25
C PHE A 40 -3.52 -14.67 1.10
N THR A 41 -3.97 -15.45 2.08
CA THR A 41 -3.28 -15.59 3.38
C THR A 41 -2.10 -16.57 3.35
N GLY A 42 -2.03 -17.46 2.35
CA GLY A 42 -0.89 -18.34 2.12
C GLY A 42 0.20 -17.73 1.22
N VAL A 43 0.25 -16.41 1.09
CA VAL A 43 1.17 -15.74 0.16
C VAL A 43 2.61 -15.92 0.62
N VAL A 44 3.38 -16.68 -0.15
CA VAL A 44 4.83 -16.67 -0.06
C VAL A 44 5.33 -15.31 -0.56
N PRO A 45 6.20 -14.62 0.20
CA PRO A 45 6.77 -13.36 -0.23
C PRO A 45 7.41 -13.48 -1.61
N ARG A 46 6.90 -12.70 -2.56
CA ARG A 46 7.46 -12.60 -3.91
C ARG A 46 8.37 -11.40 -3.98
N LYS A 47 9.28 -11.38 -4.92
CA LYS A 47 10.22 -10.27 -5.11
C LYS A 47 10.33 -9.90 -6.58
N THR A 48 10.47 -8.60 -6.83
CA THR A 48 10.74 -8.04 -8.14
C THR A 48 11.95 -7.11 -8.09
N PRO A 49 12.80 -7.09 -9.11
CA PRO A 49 13.87 -6.12 -9.20
C PRO A 49 13.30 -4.71 -9.39
N ILE A 50 13.92 -3.75 -8.72
CA ILE A 50 13.64 -2.31 -8.87
C ILE A 50 14.98 -1.56 -8.96
N PRO A 51 15.01 -0.31 -9.44
CA PRO A 51 16.27 0.46 -9.53
C PRO A 51 17.06 0.57 -8.22
N ALA A 52 16.39 0.54 -7.07
CA ALA A 52 17.02 0.56 -5.74
C ALA A 52 17.32 -0.84 -5.16
N GLY A 53 17.26 -1.91 -5.96
CA GLY A 53 17.51 -3.27 -5.52
C GLY A 53 16.31 -4.21 -5.69
N VAL A 54 15.65 -4.60 -4.62
CA VAL A 54 14.54 -5.55 -4.64
C VAL A 54 13.34 -4.98 -3.87
N CYS A 55 12.13 -5.19 -4.41
CA CYS A 55 10.87 -4.95 -3.72
C CYS A 55 10.14 -6.27 -3.48
N PHE A 56 9.70 -6.51 -2.25
CA PHE A 56 8.83 -7.63 -1.92
C PHE A 56 7.38 -7.24 -2.16
N TYR A 57 6.56 -8.18 -2.64
CA TYR A 57 5.14 -7.92 -2.87
C TYR A 57 4.25 -9.11 -2.51
N ALA A 58 3.00 -8.80 -2.14
CA ALA A 58 2.04 -9.80 -1.67
C ALA A 58 1.25 -10.44 -2.82
N LEU A 59 0.79 -9.66 -3.79
CA LEU A 59 -0.19 -10.07 -4.79
C LEU A 59 0.29 -9.80 -6.21
N ASN A 60 -0.05 -10.68 -7.15
CA ASN A 60 0.06 -10.36 -8.57
C ASN A 60 -1.04 -9.35 -8.96
N TYR A 61 -0.69 -8.33 -9.74
CA TYR A 61 -1.62 -7.32 -10.22
C TYR A 61 -2.48 -7.83 -11.39
N GLU A 62 -3.28 -8.86 -11.11
CA GLU A 62 -4.17 -9.55 -12.06
C GLU A 62 -5.64 -9.15 -11.83
N ALA A 63 -6.55 -9.69 -12.67
CA ALA A 63 -7.94 -9.27 -12.80
C ALA A 63 -8.65 -8.86 -11.50
N ASP A 64 -8.71 -9.73 -10.51
CA ASP A 64 -9.46 -9.50 -9.27
C ASP A 64 -8.71 -8.56 -8.32
N VAL A 65 -7.40 -8.72 -8.20
CA VAL A 65 -6.53 -7.82 -7.43
C VAL A 65 -6.55 -6.42 -8.03
N ARG A 66 -6.44 -6.30 -9.36
CA ARG A 66 -6.53 -5.04 -10.07
C ARG A 66 -7.87 -4.33 -9.81
N ARG A 67 -9.00 -5.07 -9.84
CA ARG A 67 -10.33 -4.54 -9.55
C ARG A 67 -10.43 -3.99 -8.12
N ALA A 68 -9.98 -4.78 -7.13
CA ALA A 68 -9.98 -4.39 -5.72
C ALA A 68 -9.14 -3.12 -5.49
N LEU A 69 -7.94 -3.06 -6.07
CA LEU A 69 -7.06 -1.90 -5.93
C LEU A 69 -7.56 -0.65 -6.67
N ILE A 70 -8.26 -0.81 -7.79
CA ILE A 70 -8.96 0.30 -8.46
C ILE A 70 -10.08 0.83 -7.57
N ALA A 71 -10.89 -0.05 -6.98
CA ALA A 71 -11.94 0.35 -6.05
C ALA A 71 -11.35 1.06 -4.82
N TYR A 72 -10.28 0.52 -4.24
CA TYR A 72 -9.55 1.14 -3.14
C TYR A 72 -8.98 2.52 -3.51
N LYS A 73 -8.46 2.69 -4.71
CA LYS A 73 -7.83 3.96 -5.16
C LYS A 73 -8.83 5.05 -5.59
N PHE A 74 -9.96 4.68 -6.15
CA PHE A 74 -10.80 5.61 -6.92
C PHE A 74 -12.29 5.60 -6.55
N HIS A 75 -12.76 4.62 -5.79
CA HIS A 75 -14.17 4.50 -5.43
C HIS A 75 -14.44 4.76 -3.94
N ASN A 76 -13.58 5.55 -3.30
CA ASN A 76 -13.71 5.95 -1.90
C ASN A 76 -13.97 4.76 -0.96
N LYS A 77 -13.06 3.77 -0.98
CA LYS A 77 -13.12 2.57 -0.15
C LYS A 77 -11.95 2.46 0.85
N PRO A 78 -11.72 3.50 1.71
CA PRO A 78 -10.62 3.48 2.68
C PRO A 78 -10.75 2.31 3.68
N GLN A 79 -11.98 1.81 3.93
CA GLN A 79 -12.23 0.65 4.78
C GLN A 79 -11.54 -0.64 4.31
N TYR A 80 -11.10 -0.72 3.05
CA TYR A 80 -10.33 -1.86 2.55
C TYR A 80 -8.88 -1.86 3.07
N ALA A 81 -8.40 -0.71 3.57
CA ALA A 81 -7.00 -0.54 3.99
C ALA A 81 -6.56 -1.55 5.04
N ARG A 82 -7.39 -1.82 6.07
CA ARG A 82 -7.07 -2.76 7.12
C ARG A 82 -6.83 -4.16 6.55
N ALA A 83 -7.78 -4.67 5.80
CA ALA A 83 -7.71 -6.00 5.22
C ALA A 83 -6.56 -6.15 4.19
N LEU A 84 -6.31 -5.10 3.38
CA LEU A 84 -5.21 -5.08 2.42
C LEU A 84 -3.85 -4.92 3.11
N GLY A 85 -3.75 -4.10 4.16
CA GLY A 85 -2.52 -3.90 4.91
C GLY A 85 -2.10 -5.14 5.71
N GLU A 86 -3.06 -5.94 6.20
CA GLU A 86 -2.79 -7.23 6.83
C GLU A 86 -2.08 -8.22 5.88
N LEU A 87 -2.26 -8.09 4.55
CA LEU A 87 -1.54 -8.89 3.56
C LEU A 87 -0.04 -8.55 3.44
N LEU A 88 0.39 -7.41 4.00
CA LEU A 88 1.80 -7.05 4.06
C LEU A 88 2.51 -7.68 5.28
N VAL A 89 1.76 -8.17 6.28
CA VAL A 89 2.32 -8.75 7.50
C VAL A 89 3.29 -9.90 7.21
N PRO A 90 2.96 -10.89 6.35
CA PRO A 90 3.88 -11.99 6.02
C PRO A 90 5.18 -11.53 5.32
N LEU A 91 5.18 -10.34 4.71
CA LEU A 91 6.35 -9.76 4.06
C LEU A 91 7.27 -9.05 5.07
N ILE A 92 6.69 -8.47 6.13
CA ILE A 92 7.39 -7.62 7.08
C ILE A 92 7.84 -8.42 8.32
N ALA A 93 7.00 -9.31 8.83
CA ALA A 93 7.30 -10.08 10.04
C ALA A 93 8.64 -10.84 10.00
N PRO A 94 9.04 -11.48 8.87
CA PRO A 94 10.32 -12.20 8.81
C PRO A 94 11.56 -11.30 8.80
N LEU A 95 11.41 -9.98 8.66
CA LEU A 95 12.54 -9.04 8.59
C LEU A 95 13.25 -8.82 9.94
N GLY A 96 12.73 -9.38 11.03
CA GLY A 96 13.22 -9.17 12.38
C GLY A 96 12.92 -7.76 12.90
N HIS A 97 13.86 -7.17 13.65
CA HIS A 97 13.65 -5.83 14.18
C HIS A 97 13.57 -4.78 13.09
N VAL A 98 12.49 -4.01 13.10
CA VAL A 98 12.21 -2.85 12.21
C VAL A 98 11.92 -1.64 13.09
N ASP A 99 12.68 -0.55 12.91
CA ASP A 99 12.54 0.65 13.73
C ASP A 99 11.27 1.44 13.41
N CYS A 100 10.87 1.48 12.14
CA CYS A 100 9.59 2.06 11.72
C CYS A 100 9.18 1.62 10.32
N ILE A 101 7.88 1.79 10.04
CA ILE A 101 7.30 1.70 8.69
C ILE A 101 7.06 3.12 8.19
N THR A 102 7.34 3.37 6.92
CA THR A 102 6.97 4.59 6.20
C THR A 102 6.32 4.22 4.87
N TRP A 103 5.90 5.19 4.09
CA TRP A 103 5.21 4.95 2.82
C TRP A 103 5.67 5.92 1.74
N ALA A 104 5.46 5.55 0.46
CA ALA A 104 5.63 6.44 -0.68
C ALA A 104 4.42 7.39 -0.77
N PRO A 105 4.57 8.70 -0.40
CA PRO A 105 3.42 9.59 -0.28
C PRO A 105 2.84 9.98 -1.64
N VAL A 106 1.53 10.18 -1.70
CA VAL A 106 0.85 10.77 -2.86
C VAL A 106 1.01 12.30 -2.83
N SER A 107 0.87 12.96 -4.00
CA SER A 107 0.89 14.43 -4.05
C SER A 107 -0.36 15.04 -3.42
N ALA A 108 -0.26 16.28 -2.91
CA ALA A 108 -1.38 17.02 -2.31
C ALA A 108 -2.63 17.05 -3.23
N LEU A 109 -2.42 17.24 -4.56
CA LEU A 109 -3.52 17.19 -5.53
C LEU A 109 -4.20 15.81 -5.62
N ARG A 110 -3.44 14.72 -5.48
CA ARG A 110 -4.05 13.36 -5.44
C ARG A 110 -4.75 13.13 -4.12
N LEU A 111 -4.17 13.59 -3.03
CA LEU A 111 -4.77 13.49 -1.69
C LEU A 111 -6.11 14.24 -1.64
N SER A 112 -6.19 15.49 -2.13
CA SER A 112 -7.45 16.26 -2.15
C SER A 112 -8.54 15.62 -3.00
N ARG A 113 -8.17 14.97 -4.13
CA ARG A 113 -9.13 14.29 -5.00
C ARG A 113 -9.60 12.93 -4.47
N ARG A 114 -8.80 12.25 -3.68
CA ARG A 114 -9.06 10.88 -3.18
C ARG A 114 -9.56 10.86 -1.75
N GLY A 115 -9.28 11.92 -0.98
CA GLY A 115 -9.59 12.03 0.45
C GLY A 115 -8.60 11.29 1.36
N TYR A 116 -7.74 10.42 0.83
CA TYR A 116 -6.76 9.63 1.61
C TYR A 116 -5.54 9.21 0.79
N ASP A 117 -4.45 8.90 1.49
CA ASP A 117 -3.24 8.32 0.95
C ASP A 117 -3.28 6.79 1.14
N GLN A 118 -3.30 6.04 0.02
CA GLN A 118 -3.47 4.60 0.03
C GLN A 118 -2.30 3.89 0.71
N SER A 119 -1.08 4.26 0.33
CA SER A 119 0.14 3.63 0.85
C SER A 119 0.31 3.94 2.34
N ARG A 120 -0.13 5.12 2.79
CA ARG A 120 -0.20 5.47 4.21
C ARG A 120 -1.13 4.54 4.99
N LEU A 121 -2.38 4.37 4.54
CA LEU A 121 -3.35 3.53 5.23
C LEU A 121 -2.91 2.05 5.27
N LEU A 122 -2.24 1.56 4.21
CA LEU A 122 -1.64 0.22 4.21
C LEU A 122 -0.52 0.10 5.25
N ALA A 123 0.37 1.09 5.31
CA ALA A 123 1.46 1.14 6.28
C ALA A 123 0.93 1.19 7.73
N GLU A 124 -0.10 2.01 7.98
CA GLU A 124 -0.76 2.11 9.29
C GLU A 124 -1.41 0.77 9.70
N ALA A 125 -2.09 0.08 8.79
CA ALA A 125 -2.70 -1.21 9.06
C ALA A 125 -1.64 -2.31 9.36
N ALA A 126 -0.57 -2.37 8.57
CA ALA A 126 0.53 -3.31 8.79
C ALA A 126 1.29 -2.99 10.10
N GLY A 127 1.56 -1.71 10.36
CA GLY A 127 2.22 -1.25 11.58
C GLY A 127 1.42 -1.57 12.84
N HIS A 128 0.11 -1.36 12.80
CA HIS A 128 -0.80 -1.75 13.89
C HIS A 128 -0.77 -3.27 14.15
N ALA A 129 -0.83 -4.07 13.07
CA ALA A 129 -0.84 -5.54 13.18
C ALA A 129 0.49 -6.11 13.73
N LEU A 130 1.62 -5.44 13.46
CA LEU A 130 2.96 -5.86 13.88
C LEU A 130 3.48 -5.11 15.11
N ASN A 131 2.72 -4.14 15.63
CA ASN A 131 3.16 -3.24 16.70
C ASN A 131 4.46 -2.49 16.35
N ILE A 132 4.60 -2.06 15.09
CA ILE A 132 5.73 -1.27 14.58
C ILE A 132 5.29 0.18 14.37
N PRO A 133 6.05 1.18 14.87
CA PRO A 133 5.71 2.59 14.67
C PRO A 133 5.63 2.97 13.19
N VAL A 134 4.60 3.74 12.81
CA VAL A 134 4.46 4.29 11.46
C VAL A 134 4.82 5.77 11.48
N ARG A 135 5.79 6.19 10.65
CA ARG A 135 6.32 7.55 10.63
C ARG A 135 6.24 8.15 9.23
N SER A 136 5.83 9.42 9.15
CA SER A 136 5.87 10.20 7.92
C SER A 136 7.29 10.72 7.70
N LEU A 137 8.11 9.97 6.98
CA LEU A 137 9.52 10.33 6.72
C LEU A 137 9.72 11.06 5.39
N LEU A 138 8.73 10.99 4.49
CA LEU A 138 8.84 11.49 3.14
C LEU A 138 7.71 12.48 2.81
N HIS A 139 8.01 13.46 1.99
CA HIS A 139 7.06 14.40 1.41
C HIS A 139 7.14 14.40 -0.12
N LYS A 140 5.99 14.46 -0.80
CA LYS A 140 5.90 14.61 -2.25
C LYS A 140 5.47 16.04 -2.60
N HIS A 141 6.38 16.84 -3.08
CA HIS A 141 6.14 18.25 -3.41
C HIS A 141 5.75 18.47 -4.90
N ARG A 142 6.08 17.54 -5.81
CA ARG A 142 5.72 17.66 -7.22
C ARG A 142 4.58 16.74 -7.59
N HIS A 143 3.59 17.28 -8.33
CA HIS A 143 2.59 16.44 -8.99
C HIS A 143 3.20 15.84 -10.26
N THR A 144 3.58 14.55 -10.19
CA THR A 144 4.00 13.80 -11.38
C THR A 144 2.77 13.43 -12.20
N ARG A 145 2.67 13.91 -13.45
CA ARG A 145 1.57 13.56 -14.36
C ARG A 145 1.54 12.03 -14.56
N LYS A 146 0.35 11.42 -14.44
CA LYS A 146 0.11 10.09 -15.00
C LYS A 146 0.14 10.24 -16.51
N GLN A 147 1.25 9.94 -17.13
CA GLN A 147 1.28 9.73 -18.57
C GLN A 147 0.84 8.29 -18.82
N SER A 148 -0.47 8.06 -18.90
CA SER A 148 -1.06 6.78 -19.31
C SER A 148 -0.67 6.36 -20.72
N ARG A 149 0.04 7.21 -21.46
CA ARG A 149 0.51 7.02 -22.84
C ARG A 149 2.04 7.14 -23.00
N THR A 150 2.82 7.20 -21.91
CA THR A 150 4.28 7.33 -22.02
C THR A 150 4.93 5.95 -22.00
N PRO A 151 5.88 5.65 -22.91
CA PRO A 151 6.68 4.44 -22.92
C PRO A 151 7.37 4.21 -21.58
N HIS A 152 7.60 2.94 -21.23
CA HIS A 152 8.15 2.48 -19.93
C HIS A 152 9.45 3.21 -19.52
N GLU A 153 10.30 3.57 -20.51
CA GLU A 153 11.61 4.20 -20.34
C GLU A 153 11.57 5.62 -19.73
N LYS A 154 10.53 6.40 -20.01
CA LYS A 154 10.41 7.80 -19.52
C LYS A 154 9.75 7.94 -18.13
N ARG A 155 9.36 6.84 -17.51
CA ARG A 155 8.73 6.90 -16.16
C ARG A 155 9.73 7.19 -15.05
N GLY A 156 11.00 6.83 -15.22
CA GLY A 156 12.08 7.09 -14.26
C GLY A 156 12.41 8.58 -14.12
N GLU A 157 12.50 9.30 -15.21
CA GLU A 157 12.85 10.73 -15.23
C GLU A 157 11.78 11.63 -14.56
N ASN A 158 10.51 11.25 -14.65
CA ASN A 158 9.40 12.01 -14.07
C ASN A 158 9.31 11.96 -12.54
N VAL A 159 10.00 11.03 -11.90
CA VAL A 159 9.90 10.81 -10.45
C VAL A 159 11.08 11.43 -9.71
N ARG A 160 12.22 11.57 -10.40
CA ARG A 160 13.45 12.14 -9.82
C ARG A 160 13.22 13.56 -9.32
N GLY A 161 13.58 13.83 -8.07
CA GLY A 161 13.37 15.12 -7.42
C GLY A 161 11.90 15.50 -7.17
N ALA A 162 10.97 14.53 -7.16
CA ALA A 162 9.57 14.76 -6.80
C ALA A 162 9.31 14.55 -5.30
N TYR A 163 10.26 13.97 -4.59
CA TYR A 163 10.18 13.64 -3.17
C TYR A 163 11.33 14.30 -2.39
N SER A 164 11.12 14.53 -1.12
CA SER A 164 12.13 14.97 -0.14
C SER A 164 11.83 14.34 1.22
N LEU A 165 12.77 14.44 2.15
CA LEU A 165 12.46 14.16 3.56
C LEU A 165 11.36 15.10 4.06
N ALA A 166 10.50 14.58 4.92
CA ALA A 166 9.56 15.40 5.65
C ALA A 166 10.31 16.23 6.73
N PHE A 167 9.82 17.40 7.01
CA PHE A 167 10.44 18.27 8.02
C PHE A 167 10.53 17.60 9.38
N GLY A 168 11.68 17.66 10.03
CA GLY A 168 11.93 17.04 11.33
C GLY A 168 12.13 15.51 11.29
N SER A 169 12.22 14.88 10.10
CA SER A 169 12.48 13.44 9.98
C SER A 169 13.93 13.10 10.31
N ALA A 170 14.14 12.02 11.06
CA ALA A 170 15.45 11.49 11.42
C ALA A 170 15.55 10.00 11.10
N PRO A 171 15.80 9.61 9.84
CA PRO A 171 15.91 8.22 9.44
C PRO A 171 17.27 7.59 9.76
N ALA A 172 18.27 8.37 10.18
CA ALA A 172 19.64 7.93 10.40
C ALA A 172 19.72 6.75 11.38
N GLY A 173 20.47 5.72 11.00
CA GLY A 173 20.68 4.50 11.78
C GLY A 173 19.47 3.54 11.82
N CYS A 174 18.31 3.94 11.31
CA CYS A 174 17.09 3.13 11.35
C CYS A 174 17.06 2.06 10.25
N LYS A 175 16.49 0.89 10.59
CA LYS A 175 15.97 -0.08 9.62
C LYS A 175 14.50 0.26 9.34
N ILE A 176 14.20 0.60 8.09
CA ILE A 176 12.93 1.16 7.66
C ILE A 176 12.25 0.24 6.67
N VAL A 177 10.97 -0.06 6.86
CA VAL A 177 10.12 -0.64 5.82
C VAL A 177 9.41 0.49 5.08
N LEU A 178 9.61 0.54 3.76
CA LEU A 178 8.98 1.49 2.86
C LEU A 178 7.85 0.81 2.08
N VAL A 179 6.61 1.25 2.31
CA VAL A 179 5.40 0.65 1.73
C VAL A 179 4.91 1.45 0.52
N ASP A 180 4.54 0.74 -0.55
CA ASP A 180 3.75 1.29 -1.65
C ASP A 180 2.54 0.37 -1.95
N ASP A 181 1.54 0.88 -2.66
CA ASP A 181 0.34 0.09 -3.01
C ASP A 181 0.58 -0.80 -4.23
N ILE A 182 1.16 -0.29 -5.31
CA ILE A 182 1.47 -1.03 -6.54
C ILE A 182 2.83 -0.61 -7.06
N VAL A 183 3.71 -1.57 -7.22
CA VAL A 183 4.98 -1.39 -7.91
C VAL A 183 4.85 -1.89 -9.36
N THR A 184 5.23 -1.06 -10.32
CA THR A 184 5.32 -1.43 -11.74
C THR A 184 6.77 -1.40 -12.21
N THR A 185 7.33 -0.22 -12.48
CA THR A 185 8.75 -0.02 -12.79
C THR A 185 9.62 0.12 -11.53
N GLY A 186 9.03 0.26 -10.36
CA GLY A 186 9.72 0.54 -9.13
C GLY A 186 10.28 1.97 -8.99
N SER A 187 10.11 2.84 -9.99
CA SER A 187 10.72 4.19 -9.98
C SER A 187 10.30 5.03 -8.77
N THR A 188 9.04 4.97 -8.36
CA THR A 188 8.54 5.72 -7.19
C THR A 188 9.19 5.24 -5.91
N ILE A 189 9.10 3.95 -5.64
CA ILE A 189 9.61 3.36 -4.40
C ILE A 189 11.14 3.45 -4.34
N SER A 190 11.83 3.34 -5.48
CA SER A 190 13.28 3.49 -5.57
C SER A 190 13.74 4.90 -5.27
N GLU A 191 13.06 5.94 -5.77
CA GLU A 191 13.41 7.32 -5.44
C GLU A 191 13.19 7.62 -3.96
N CYS A 192 12.10 7.11 -3.37
CA CYS A 192 11.85 7.21 -1.94
C CYS A 192 12.94 6.49 -1.12
N ALA A 193 13.32 5.27 -1.52
CA ALA A 193 14.37 4.50 -0.85
C ALA A 193 15.72 5.21 -0.93
N ARG A 194 16.09 5.77 -2.10
CA ARG A 194 17.31 6.56 -2.28
C ARG A 194 17.40 7.71 -1.29
N ILE A 195 16.32 8.50 -1.15
CA ILE A 195 16.25 9.65 -0.24
C ILE A 195 16.45 9.21 1.22
N LEU A 196 15.82 8.12 1.63
CA LEU A 196 15.97 7.59 2.99
C LEU A 196 17.40 7.09 3.25
N SER A 197 18.01 6.40 2.27
CA SER A 197 19.38 5.91 2.36
C SER A 197 20.39 7.06 2.41
N GLU A 198 20.24 8.08 1.58
CA GLU A 198 21.10 9.29 1.58
C GLU A 198 20.96 10.09 2.89
N ALA A 199 19.82 9.98 3.56
CA ALA A 199 19.60 10.56 4.89
C ALA A 199 20.14 9.68 6.03
N GLY A 200 20.88 8.62 5.73
CA GLY A 200 21.58 7.78 6.70
C GLY A 200 20.77 6.64 7.28
N ALA A 201 19.64 6.25 6.67
CA ALA A 201 18.97 5.00 7.06
C ALA A 201 19.92 3.81 6.96
N ARG A 202 19.98 2.97 7.99
CA ARG A 202 20.84 1.77 8.01
C ARG A 202 20.42 0.75 6.97
N GLU A 203 19.13 0.57 6.79
CA GLU A 203 18.53 -0.36 5.84
C GLU A 203 17.15 0.14 5.43
N VAL A 204 16.84 0.05 4.14
CA VAL A 204 15.50 0.35 3.60
C VAL A 204 14.98 -0.87 2.85
N VAL A 205 13.94 -1.50 3.40
CA VAL A 205 13.28 -2.66 2.77
C VAL A 205 12.02 -2.17 2.07
N CYS A 206 11.98 -2.36 0.74
CA CYS A 206 10.84 -1.98 -0.09
C CYS A 206 9.78 -3.09 -0.10
N VAL A 207 8.53 -2.72 0.20
CA VAL A 207 7.39 -3.64 0.26
C VAL A 207 6.21 -3.03 -0.48
N ALA A 208 5.55 -3.82 -1.33
CA ALA A 208 4.35 -3.40 -2.05
C ALA A 208 3.20 -4.39 -1.84
N LEU A 209 1.97 -3.89 -1.98
CA LEU A 209 0.82 -4.79 -1.93
C LEU A 209 0.73 -5.61 -3.21
N ALA A 210 1.01 -5.03 -4.39
CA ALA A 210 0.94 -5.75 -5.66
C ALA A 210 2.05 -5.34 -6.65
N HIS A 211 2.36 -6.29 -7.56
CA HIS A 211 3.24 -6.11 -8.72
C HIS A 211 2.67 -6.80 -9.96
#